data_9a2bf3e0687114bdc7ee75548d9c50e9
#
_entry.id   9a2bf3e0687114bdc7ee75548d9c50e9
#
_cell.length_a   1.000
_cell.length_b   1.000
_cell.length_c   1.000
_cell.angle_alpha   90.00
_cell.angle_beta   90.00
_cell.angle_gamma   90.00
#
_symmetry.space_group_name_H-M   'P 1'
#
loop_
_entity.id
_entity.type
_entity.pdbx_description
1 polymer ?
#
loop_
_entity_poly.entity_id
_entity_poly.type
_entity_poly.pdbx_seq_one_letter_code
_entity_poly.pdbx_strand_id
1 'polypeptide(L)'
;DIYEIDAVKALLDADQIVIAAGGGGIPVLQQGSHLKGASAIIEKDYTAAKLAELVDAETLLFLTAYDKLTIGNGTPDEKSFDNVTASDLHGYIKAGHFPAKTTFPKVDASIRFVTADSSRKAVISNLDKAKLSLAGKSGTTITA
;
A
#
# COMPACT_ATOMS: atom_id res chain seq x y z
N ASP A 1 13.24 -5.77 -3.89
CA ASP A 1 13.61 -6.01 -2.49
C ASP A 1 14.07 -4.71 -1.84
N ILE A 2 14.16 -4.65 -0.50
CA ILE A 2 14.63 -3.49 0.26
C ILE A 2 15.97 -3.86 0.88
N TYR A 3 17.01 -3.11 0.53
CA TYR A 3 18.37 -3.46 0.92
C TYR A 3 18.61 -3.36 2.44
N GLU A 4 18.02 -2.34 3.08
CA GLU A 4 18.20 -2.07 4.52
C GLU A 4 17.20 -2.83 5.42
N ILE A 5 16.52 -3.85 4.91
CA ILE A 5 15.44 -4.53 5.63
C ILE A 5 15.87 -5.11 6.98
N ASP A 6 17.09 -5.62 7.08
CA ASP A 6 17.60 -6.18 8.33
C ASP A 6 17.77 -5.11 9.42
N ALA A 7 18.17 -3.89 9.03
CA ALA A 7 18.26 -2.76 9.95
C ALA A 7 16.85 -2.31 10.41
N VAL A 8 15.87 -2.31 9.51
CA VAL A 8 14.46 -1.99 9.85
C VAL A 8 13.94 -3.01 10.86
N LYS A 9 14.13 -4.30 10.63
CA LYS A 9 13.69 -5.37 11.55
C LYS A 9 14.35 -5.24 12.93
N ALA A 10 15.64 -5.02 12.97
CA ALA A 10 16.37 -4.86 14.23
C ALA A 10 15.85 -3.67 15.07
N LEU A 11 15.47 -2.57 14.42
CA LEU A 11 14.89 -1.42 15.09
C LEU A 11 13.47 -1.72 15.58
N LEU A 12 12.64 -2.41 14.78
CA LEU A 12 11.30 -2.83 15.19
C LEU A 12 11.35 -3.80 16.38
N ASP A 13 12.28 -4.75 16.38
CA ASP A 13 12.50 -5.69 17.49
C ASP A 13 12.93 -4.98 18.79
N ALA A 14 13.52 -3.79 18.65
CA ALA A 14 13.87 -2.91 19.76
C ALA A 14 12.75 -1.90 20.13
N ASP A 15 11.50 -2.14 19.71
CA ASP A 15 10.33 -1.27 19.94
C ASP A 15 10.50 0.17 19.41
N GLN A 16 11.27 0.36 18.33
CA GLN A 16 11.44 1.66 17.71
C GLN A 16 10.41 1.89 16.60
N ILE A 17 9.94 3.14 16.47
CA ILE A 17 9.14 3.58 15.32
C ILE A 17 10.10 3.88 14.17
N VAL A 18 9.96 3.17 13.05
CA VAL A 18 10.84 3.28 11.90
C VAL A 18 10.19 4.08 10.78
N ILE A 19 10.88 5.10 10.27
CA ILE A 19 10.51 5.83 9.05
C ILE A 19 11.48 5.37 7.95
N ALA A 20 10.94 4.73 6.91
CA ALA A 20 11.73 4.13 5.84
C ALA A 20 11.16 4.43 4.45
N ALA A 21 11.96 4.20 3.41
CA ALA A 21 11.60 4.24 1.99
C ALA A 21 11.20 5.60 1.41
N GLY A 22 10.75 6.58 2.20
CA GLY A 22 10.38 7.92 1.73
C GLY A 22 9.43 7.90 0.52
N GLY A 23 9.83 8.53 -0.59
CA GLY A 23 9.05 8.58 -1.84
C GLY A 23 9.12 7.32 -2.72
N GLY A 24 9.69 6.21 -2.22
CA GLY A 24 9.82 4.94 -2.95
C GLY A 24 11.19 4.27 -2.78
N GLY A 25 12.20 5.04 -2.38
CA GLY A 25 13.58 4.59 -2.22
C GLY A 25 14.46 4.89 -3.43
N ILE A 26 15.75 4.72 -3.25
CA ILE A 26 16.77 4.89 -4.30
C ILE A 26 16.89 3.58 -5.07
N PRO A 27 16.61 3.56 -6.39
CA PRO A 27 16.74 2.33 -7.16
C PRO A 27 18.21 1.95 -7.35
N VAL A 28 18.55 0.72 -6.97
CA VAL A 28 19.88 0.17 -7.09
C VAL A 28 19.88 -1.23 -7.70
N LEU A 29 20.96 -1.56 -8.38
CA LEU A 29 21.26 -2.90 -8.87
C LEU A 29 22.44 -3.46 -8.08
N GLN A 30 22.28 -4.66 -7.55
CA GLN A 30 23.39 -5.35 -6.88
C GLN A 30 24.30 -5.96 -7.95
N GLN A 31 25.58 -5.62 -7.88
CA GLN A 31 26.64 -6.15 -8.74
C GLN A 31 27.76 -6.71 -7.85
N GLY A 32 27.69 -8.00 -7.55
CA GLY A 32 28.60 -8.63 -6.58
C GLY A 32 28.42 -8.00 -5.18
N SER A 33 29.49 -7.41 -4.63
CA SER A 33 29.48 -6.74 -3.32
C SER A 33 29.15 -5.24 -3.40
N HIS A 34 28.85 -4.70 -4.58
CA HIS A 34 28.59 -3.28 -4.77
C HIS A 34 27.15 -3.00 -5.21
N LEU A 35 26.63 -1.85 -4.78
CA LEU A 35 25.36 -1.31 -5.26
C LEU A 35 25.64 -0.24 -6.31
N LYS A 36 24.98 -0.35 -7.46
CA LYS A 36 25.04 0.62 -8.54
C LYS A 36 23.66 1.27 -8.71
N GLY A 37 23.61 2.60 -8.74
CA GLY A 37 22.37 3.32 -9.02
C GLY A 37 21.75 2.91 -10.35
N ALA A 38 20.44 2.73 -10.39
CA ALA A 38 19.68 2.44 -11.60
C ALA A 38 18.91 3.68 -12.07
N SER A 39 18.82 3.86 -13.39
CA SER A 39 17.99 4.93 -13.98
C SER A 39 16.52 4.50 -14.01
N ALA A 40 15.86 4.60 -12.84
CA ALA A 40 14.48 4.19 -12.64
C ALA A 40 13.82 5.09 -11.58
N ILE A 41 12.49 5.01 -11.48
CA ILE A 41 11.70 5.60 -10.40
C ILE A 41 10.96 4.46 -9.72
N ILE A 42 11.05 4.39 -8.40
CA ILE A 42 10.31 3.43 -7.60
C ILE A 42 9.03 4.09 -7.09
N GLU A 43 7.88 3.46 -7.35
CA GLU A 43 6.60 3.97 -6.84
C GLU A 43 6.44 3.61 -5.36
N LYS A 44 6.24 4.64 -4.53
CA LYS A 44 6.17 4.53 -3.05
C LYS A 44 5.13 3.53 -2.54
N ASP A 45 3.99 3.40 -3.25
CA ASP A 45 2.90 2.54 -2.81
C ASP A 45 3.30 1.05 -2.88
N TYR A 46 4.06 0.66 -3.91
CA TYR A 46 4.64 -0.69 -4.02
C TYR A 46 5.76 -0.91 -3.00
N THR A 47 6.56 0.11 -2.72
CA THR A 47 7.60 0.01 -1.68
C THR A 47 6.98 -0.16 -0.31
N ALA A 48 5.90 0.56 -0.01
CA ALA A 48 5.16 0.42 1.25
C ALA A 48 4.59 -1.00 1.42
N ALA A 49 3.97 -1.55 0.38
CA ALA A 49 3.46 -2.92 0.40
C ALA A 49 4.60 -3.94 0.57
N LYS A 50 5.72 -3.74 -0.14
CA LYS A 50 6.89 -4.63 -0.01
C LYS A 50 7.53 -4.55 1.39
N LEU A 51 7.63 -3.34 1.96
CA LEU A 51 8.13 -3.17 3.33
C LEU A 51 7.21 -3.87 4.33
N ALA A 52 5.89 -3.65 4.22
CA ALA A 52 4.90 -4.28 5.09
C ALA A 52 4.96 -5.82 5.01
N GLU A 53 5.13 -6.39 3.81
CA GLU A 53 5.35 -7.82 3.59
C GLU A 53 6.62 -8.31 4.30
N LEU A 54 7.74 -7.61 4.12
CA LEU A 54 9.05 -8.01 4.65
C LEU A 54 9.15 -7.92 6.18
N VAL A 55 8.42 -7.00 6.82
CA VAL A 55 8.34 -6.88 8.30
C VAL A 55 7.16 -7.66 8.89
N ASP A 56 6.46 -8.42 8.06
CA ASP A 56 5.31 -9.25 8.46
C ASP A 56 4.18 -8.47 9.13
N ALA A 57 3.88 -7.28 8.57
CA ALA A 57 2.82 -6.43 9.09
C ALA A 57 1.43 -7.05 8.83
N GLU A 58 0.54 -6.96 9.82
CA GLU A 58 -0.85 -7.40 9.71
C GLU A 58 -1.71 -6.40 8.91
N THR A 59 -1.33 -5.12 8.94
CA THR A 59 -2.12 -4.04 8.35
C THR A 59 -1.24 -3.10 7.54
N LEU A 60 -1.62 -2.84 6.28
CA LEU A 60 -1.06 -1.79 5.43
C LEU A 60 -2.07 -0.65 5.34
N LEU A 61 -1.71 0.55 5.83
CA LEU A 61 -2.58 1.72 5.80
C LEU A 61 -2.06 2.78 4.82
N PHE A 62 -2.82 3.07 3.78
CA PHE A 62 -2.60 4.19 2.88
C PHE A 62 -3.43 5.40 3.30
N LEU A 63 -2.75 6.51 3.58
CA LEU A 63 -3.38 7.78 3.92
C LEU A 63 -3.43 8.70 2.70
N THR A 64 -4.61 9.22 2.40
CA THR A 64 -4.94 9.98 1.19
C THR A 64 -5.68 11.26 1.53
N ALA A 65 -6.06 12.04 0.52
CA ALA A 65 -6.92 13.20 0.68
C ALA A 65 -8.43 12.84 0.63
N TYR A 66 -8.78 11.58 0.38
CA TYR A 66 -10.18 11.13 0.31
C TYR A 66 -10.48 10.09 1.40
N ASP A 67 -11.75 10.00 1.78
CA ASP A 67 -12.19 9.17 2.91
C ASP A 67 -12.25 7.68 2.59
N LYS A 68 -12.70 7.34 1.39
CA LYS A 68 -12.93 5.96 0.94
C LYS A 68 -12.54 5.79 -0.51
N LEU A 69 -12.24 4.55 -0.87
CA LEU A 69 -12.10 4.18 -2.27
C LEU A 69 -13.47 4.28 -2.95
N THR A 70 -13.52 4.99 -4.06
CA THR A 70 -14.76 5.29 -4.81
C THR A 70 -14.53 5.00 -6.28
N ILE A 71 -15.52 4.40 -6.94
CA ILE A 71 -15.61 4.24 -8.38
C ILE A 71 -16.72 5.12 -8.93
N GLY A 72 -16.68 5.46 -10.23
CA GLY A 72 -17.68 6.31 -10.88
C GLY A 72 -17.76 7.72 -10.29
N ASN A 73 -16.67 8.24 -9.74
CA ASN A 73 -16.64 9.53 -9.05
C ASN A 73 -17.23 10.66 -9.93
N GLY A 74 -18.19 11.39 -9.35
CA GLY A 74 -18.91 12.48 -10.06
C GLY A 74 -19.92 12.02 -11.10
N THR A 75 -20.28 10.74 -11.14
CA THR A 75 -21.32 10.20 -12.02
C THR A 75 -22.51 9.66 -11.21
N PRO A 76 -23.68 9.41 -11.85
CA PRO A 76 -24.81 8.77 -11.15
C PRO A 76 -24.52 7.38 -10.59
N ASP A 77 -23.49 6.72 -11.11
CA ASP A 77 -23.06 5.37 -10.71
C ASP A 77 -21.94 5.41 -9.65
N GLU A 78 -21.79 6.55 -8.96
CA GLU A 78 -20.77 6.68 -7.90
C GLU A 78 -21.05 5.71 -6.77
N LYS A 79 -20.00 4.92 -6.42
CA LYS A 79 -20.07 3.95 -5.35
C LYS A 79 -18.79 3.99 -4.52
N SER A 80 -18.93 4.24 -3.22
CA SER A 80 -17.86 4.14 -2.22
C SER A 80 -17.91 2.80 -1.49
N PHE A 81 -16.75 2.31 -1.07
CA PHE A 81 -16.61 1.02 -0.39
C PHE A 81 -16.21 1.19 1.07
N ASP A 82 -16.90 0.49 1.97
CA ASP A 82 -16.42 0.26 3.34
C ASP A 82 -15.50 -0.96 3.39
N ASN A 83 -15.91 -2.04 2.72
CA ASN A 83 -15.15 -3.27 2.58
C ASN A 83 -15.21 -3.72 1.12
N VAL A 84 -14.11 -4.27 0.62
CA VAL A 84 -14.01 -4.80 -0.74
C VAL A 84 -12.94 -5.90 -0.78
N THR A 85 -13.17 -6.92 -1.61
CA THR A 85 -12.17 -8.00 -1.79
C THR A 85 -11.17 -7.67 -2.90
N ALA A 86 -10.00 -8.30 -2.85
CA ALA A 86 -9.01 -8.25 -3.93
C ALA A 86 -9.62 -8.73 -5.27
N SER A 87 -10.49 -9.72 -5.23
CA SER A 87 -11.20 -10.26 -6.41
C SER A 87 -12.09 -9.20 -7.06
N ASP A 88 -12.91 -8.49 -6.26
CA ASP A 88 -13.77 -7.42 -6.78
C ASP A 88 -12.97 -6.27 -7.38
N LEU A 89 -11.87 -5.89 -6.69
CA LEU A 89 -10.98 -4.83 -7.16
C LEU A 89 -10.32 -5.16 -8.49
N HIS A 90 -9.98 -6.42 -8.77
CA HIS A 90 -9.50 -6.84 -10.08
C HIS A 90 -10.52 -6.59 -11.18
N GLY A 91 -11.81 -6.77 -10.89
CA GLY A 91 -12.90 -6.44 -11.82
C GLY A 91 -12.95 -4.93 -12.13
N TYR A 92 -12.88 -4.10 -11.11
CA TYR A 92 -12.89 -2.64 -11.27
C TYR A 92 -11.64 -2.09 -11.95
N ILE A 93 -10.47 -2.69 -11.72
CA ILE A 93 -9.23 -2.37 -12.45
C ILE A 93 -9.40 -2.65 -13.95
N LYS A 94 -9.90 -3.83 -14.32
CA LYS A 94 -10.15 -4.21 -15.72
C LYS A 94 -11.16 -3.28 -16.41
N ALA A 95 -12.13 -2.78 -15.65
CA ALA A 95 -13.12 -1.80 -16.13
C ALA A 95 -12.58 -0.36 -16.20
N GLY A 96 -11.32 -0.11 -15.76
CA GLY A 96 -10.67 1.19 -15.86
C GLY A 96 -11.13 2.23 -14.84
N HIS A 97 -11.70 1.81 -13.71
CA HIS A 97 -12.23 2.73 -12.71
C HIS A 97 -11.18 3.51 -11.93
N PHE A 98 -9.91 3.06 -11.91
CA PHE A 98 -8.87 3.70 -11.09
C PHE A 98 -7.85 4.45 -11.94
N PRO A 99 -7.69 5.77 -11.72
CA PRO A 99 -6.68 6.57 -12.43
C PRO A 99 -5.26 6.01 -12.22
N ALA A 100 -4.54 5.79 -13.34
CA ALA A 100 -3.26 5.08 -13.37
C ALA A 100 -2.16 5.72 -12.51
N LYS A 101 -2.18 7.06 -12.35
CA LYS A 101 -1.12 7.80 -11.64
C LYS A 101 -1.40 8.07 -10.17
N THR A 102 -2.61 7.85 -9.70
CA THR A 102 -3.01 8.26 -8.34
C THR A 102 -3.59 7.12 -7.51
N THR A 103 -4.67 6.52 -7.96
CA THR A 103 -5.41 5.51 -7.19
C THR A 103 -4.97 4.09 -7.51
N PHE A 104 -4.71 3.80 -8.79
CA PHE A 104 -4.33 2.46 -9.23
C PHE A 104 -3.12 1.88 -8.48
N PRO A 105 -1.98 2.60 -8.29
CA PRO A 105 -0.82 2.02 -7.59
C PRO A 105 -1.16 1.59 -6.15
N LYS A 106 -1.99 2.37 -5.42
CA LYS A 106 -2.42 2.03 -4.06
C LYS A 106 -3.31 0.78 -4.03
N VAL A 107 -4.26 0.70 -4.97
CA VAL A 107 -5.16 -0.44 -5.08
C VAL A 107 -4.39 -1.71 -5.44
N ASP A 108 -3.51 -1.65 -6.44
CA ASP A 108 -2.71 -2.80 -6.87
C ASP A 108 -1.71 -3.24 -5.77
N ALA A 109 -1.06 -2.29 -5.09
CA ALA A 109 -0.20 -2.57 -3.94
C ALA A 109 -0.98 -3.22 -2.78
N SER A 110 -2.19 -2.74 -2.50
CA SER A 110 -3.09 -3.34 -1.49
C SER A 110 -3.45 -4.78 -1.84
N ILE A 111 -3.85 -5.04 -3.09
CA ILE A 111 -4.18 -6.38 -3.58
C ILE A 111 -2.99 -7.32 -3.39
N ARG A 112 -1.79 -6.93 -3.82
CA ARG A 112 -0.57 -7.73 -3.66
C ARG A 112 -0.29 -8.09 -2.21
N PHE A 113 -0.43 -7.12 -1.31
CA PHE A 113 -0.18 -7.30 0.11
C PHE A 113 -1.15 -8.31 0.75
N VAL A 114 -2.45 -8.19 0.48
CA VAL A 114 -3.47 -9.08 1.09
C VAL A 114 -3.52 -10.45 0.45
N THR A 115 -3.18 -10.57 -0.83
CA THR A 115 -3.14 -11.88 -1.52
C THR A 115 -1.90 -12.71 -1.19
N ALA A 116 -0.83 -12.07 -0.69
CA ALA A 116 0.36 -12.78 -0.23
C ALA A 116 0.09 -13.57 1.06
N ASP A 117 -0.83 -13.10 1.90
CA ASP A 117 -1.30 -13.78 3.11
C ASP A 117 -2.73 -13.32 3.44
N SER A 118 -3.67 -14.25 3.49
CA SER A 118 -5.11 -13.97 3.69
C SER A 118 -5.46 -13.45 5.09
N SER A 119 -4.56 -13.53 6.06
CA SER A 119 -4.73 -12.92 7.40
C SER A 119 -4.50 -11.41 7.39
N ARG A 120 -3.88 -10.88 6.34
CA ARG A 120 -3.54 -9.46 6.19
C ARG A 120 -4.73 -8.65 5.69
N LYS A 121 -4.70 -7.36 6.02
CA LYS A 121 -5.65 -6.37 5.48
C LYS A 121 -4.92 -5.11 5.03
N ALA A 122 -5.43 -4.46 3.98
CA ALA A 122 -5.02 -3.12 3.62
C ALA A 122 -6.18 -2.15 3.85
N VAL A 123 -5.86 -0.91 4.21
CA VAL A 123 -6.86 0.14 4.45
C VAL A 123 -6.46 1.37 3.65
N ILE A 124 -7.39 1.95 2.90
CA ILE A 124 -7.21 3.24 2.23
C ILE A 124 -8.16 4.24 2.88
N SER A 125 -7.64 5.34 3.41
CA SER A 125 -8.42 6.31 4.16
C SER A 125 -7.83 7.72 4.13
N ASN A 126 -8.56 8.66 4.71
CA ASN A 126 -8.14 10.05 4.85
C ASN A 126 -7.04 10.19 5.93
N LEU A 127 -6.08 11.07 5.68
CA LEU A 127 -4.99 11.41 6.60
C LEU A 127 -5.50 11.80 7.99
N ASP A 128 -6.55 12.60 8.06
CA ASP A 128 -7.11 13.08 9.33
C ASP A 128 -7.85 11.98 10.12
N LYS A 129 -8.10 10.83 9.49
CA LYS A 129 -8.84 9.69 10.05
C LYS A 129 -7.98 8.48 10.36
N ALA A 130 -6.65 8.61 10.34
CA ALA A 130 -5.71 7.48 10.52
C ALA A 130 -6.04 6.63 11.75
N LYS A 131 -6.27 7.24 12.91
CA LYS A 131 -6.61 6.53 14.15
C LYS A 131 -7.95 5.78 14.05
N LEU A 132 -8.96 6.39 13.43
CA LEU A 132 -10.26 5.76 13.22
C LEU A 132 -10.16 4.60 12.22
N SER A 133 -9.31 4.72 11.22
CA SER A 133 -9.08 3.70 10.20
C SER A 133 -8.41 2.45 10.79
N LEU A 134 -7.42 2.61 11.67
CA LEU A 134 -6.82 1.50 12.41
C LEU A 134 -7.81 0.80 13.33
N ALA A 135 -8.78 1.56 13.89
CA ALA A 135 -9.88 1.01 14.69
C ALA A 135 -11.03 0.40 13.87
N GLY A 136 -10.92 0.35 12.53
CA GLY A 136 -11.95 -0.18 11.63
C GLY A 136 -13.20 0.71 11.51
N LYS A 137 -13.10 2.01 11.86
CA LYS A 137 -14.23 2.94 11.88
C LYS A 137 -14.23 3.95 10.74
N SER A 138 -13.26 3.91 9.86
CA SER A 138 -13.13 4.79 8.69
C SER A 138 -12.29 4.14 7.60
N GLY A 139 -12.44 4.64 6.37
CA GLY A 139 -11.70 4.16 5.22
C GLY A 139 -12.39 3.01 4.49
N THR A 140 -11.68 2.47 3.50
CA THR A 140 -12.03 1.22 2.81
C THR A 140 -11.06 0.13 3.25
N THR A 141 -11.59 -0.95 3.82
CA THR A 141 -10.81 -2.14 4.15
C THR A 141 -10.80 -3.10 2.96
N ILE A 142 -9.60 -3.56 2.59
CA ILE A 142 -9.35 -4.51 1.51
C ILE A 142 -8.85 -5.81 2.12
N THR A 143 -9.45 -6.93 1.71
CA THR A 143 -9.08 -8.30 2.13
C THR A 143 -8.82 -9.18 0.90
N ALA A 144 -8.27 -10.37 1.11
CA ALA A 144 -8.03 -11.36 0.06
C ALA A 144 -9.32 -11.82 -0.63
#